data_cd91ce2a5107fc8181c1d81c1f4fea5c
#
_entry.id   cd91ce2a5107fc8181c1d81c1f4fea5c
#
_cell.length_a   1.000
_cell.length_b   1.000
_cell.length_c   1.000
_cell.angle_alpha   90.00
_cell.angle_beta   90.00
_cell.angle_gamma   90.00
#
_symmetry.space_group_name_H-M   'P 1'
#
loop_
_entity.id
_entity.type
_entity.pdbx_description
1 polymer ?
#
loop_
_entity_poly.entity_id
_entity_poly.type
_entity_poly.pdbx_seq_one_letter_code
_entity_poly.pdbx_strand_id
1 'polypeptide(L)'
;MAFTQIVYHPRIKKMAAWVLGSSIARNPFYLWLYKKYINCQIKKLEKAPLRLMVENTNLCYANCIFCPHKDMKRKTGIMDKKTFKKIVRQAKEMGIDELTLHGFGEPLLDKDFFTKVRVAKYFGIPLVRTNTNGMYLTKEKLKDVFESDLDEIYISFDAATEATFQTIRPGLNFHQVEKNILGLVNERKKRKSQKPRIYLSFVESKENAFETEQYLRKWKGLVDGISVSFLHNWAGKLKANEKKTPRDPCRLLWTDLVISWNGDIPLCCSDYEGRVILGNINQQTLKEIWFGEKLKKIRQFHLKGSFDKIDICRNCDLNCRRKLPWWRL
;
A
#
# COMPACT_ATOMS: atom_id res chain seq x y z
N MET A 1 7.07 13.14 -10.86
CA MET A 1 6.58 14.19 -9.93
C MET A 1 5.25 14.84 -10.32
N ALA A 2 4.84 14.93 -11.57
CA ALA A 2 3.69 15.76 -11.97
C ALA A 2 2.30 15.18 -11.71
N PHE A 3 2.10 13.88 -11.51
CA PHE A 3 0.77 13.28 -11.45
C PHE A 3 0.15 13.26 -10.05
N THR A 4 0.95 13.13 -9.00
CA THR A 4 0.48 13.18 -7.61
C THR A 4 0.11 14.61 -7.18
N GLN A 5 0.78 15.63 -7.71
CA GLN A 5 0.50 17.03 -7.37
C GLN A 5 -0.78 17.58 -8.02
N ILE A 6 -1.13 17.11 -9.23
CA ILE A 6 -2.36 17.57 -9.92
C ILE A 6 -3.61 17.05 -9.21
N VAL A 7 -3.56 15.84 -8.61
CA VAL A 7 -4.69 15.26 -7.88
C VAL A 7 -4.91 15.94 -6.51
N TYR A 8 -3.92 16.64 -5.98
CA TYR A 8 -3.99 17.28 -4.65
C TYR A 8 -4.41 18.75 -4.66
N HIS A 9 -4.61 19.38 -5.81
CA HIS A 9 -5.12 20.76 -5.84
C HIS A 9 -6.62 20.77 -5.49
N PRO A 10 -7.08 21.47 -4.41
CA PRO A 10 -8.46 21.40 -3.92
C PRO A 10 -9.53 21.72 -4.95
N ARG A 11 -9.27 22.67 -5.87
CA ARG A 11 -10.19 23.04 -6.94
C ARG A 11 -10.33 21.98 -8.02
N ILE A 12 -9.24 21.29 -8.38
CA ILE A 12 -9.24 20.21 -9.37
C ILE A 12 -9.96 18.98 -8.81
N LYS A 13 -9.75 18.68 -7.52
CA LYS A 13 -10.50 17.63 -6.82
C LYS A 13 -12.00 17.89 -6.81
N LYS A 14 -12.44 19.11 -6.46
CA LYS A 14 -13.86 19.49 -6.46
C LYS A 14 -14.48 19.36 -7.86
N MET A 15 -13.78 19.80 -8.89
CA MET A 15 -14.24 19.73 -10.28
C MET A 15 -14.28 18.29 -10.79
N ALA A 16 -13.27 17.46 -10.50
CA ALA A 16 -13.26 16.05 -10.85
C ALA A 16 -14.37 15.26 -10.14
N ALA A 17 -14.64 15.57 -8.87
CA ALA A 17 -15.72 14.94 -8.11
C ALA A 17 -17.10 15.35 -8.60
N TRP A 18 -17.28 16.62 -8.94
CA TRP A 18 -18.53 17.10 -9.54
C TRP A 18 -18.82 16.41 -10.87
N VAL A 19 -17.80 16.30 -11.76
CA VAL A 19 -17.90 15.57 -13.03
C VAL A 19 -18.19 14.08 -12.81
N LEU A 20 -17.48 13.42 -11.87
CA LEU A 20 -17.65 11.99 -11.59
C LEU A 20 -18.99 11.66 -10.89
N GLY A 21 -19.56 12.63 -10.18
CA GLY A 21 -20.88 12.51 -9.54
C GLY A 21 -22.06 12.86 -10.43
N SER A 22 -21.82 13.51 -11.58
CA SER A 22 -22.86 14.02 -12.48
C SER A 22 -23.34 12.96 -13.49
N SER A 23 -24.49 13.23 -14.12
CA SER A 23 -25.01 12.46 -15.26
C SER A 23 -24.03 12.42 -16.46
N ILE A 24 -23.14 13.42 -16.57
CA ILE A 24 -22.09 13.49 -17.59
C ILE A 24 -21.14 12.29 -17.49
N ALA A 25 -20.80 11.83 -16.30
CA ALA A 25 -19.92 10.66 -16.08
C ALA A 25 -20.55 9.35 -16.57
N ARG A 26 -21.86 9.32 -16.83
CA ARG A 26 -22.60 8.16 -17.39
C ARG A 26 -22.77 8.25 -18.91
N ASN A 27 -22.44 9.39 -19.52
CA ASN A 27 -22.55 9.57 -20.97
C ASN A 27 -21.56 8.61 -21.68
N PRO A 28 -22.01 7.81 -22.67
CA PRO A 28 -21.15 6.87 -23.39
C PRO A 28 -19.95 7.52 -24.07
N PHE A 29 -20.09 8.74 -24.58
CA PHE A 29 -19.02 9.49 -25.23
C PHE A 29 -17.95 9.92 -24.20
N TYR A 30 -18.36 10.42 -23.02
CA TYR A 30 -17.44 10.73 -21.92
C TYR A 30 -16.69 9.48 -21.45
N LEU A 31 -17.39 8.36 -21.30
CA LEU A 31 -16.77 7.08 -20.90
C LEU A 31 -15.76 6.59 -21.95
N TRP A 32 -16.02 6.82 -23.22
CA TRP A 32 -15.10 6.50 -24.30
C TRP A 32 -13.85 7.40 -24.27
N LEU A 33 -14.00 8.71 -24.11
CA LEU A 33 -12.90 9.65 -23.94
C LEU A 33 -12.05 9.32 -22.69
N TYR A 34 -12.72 9.03 -21.58
CA TYR A 34 -12.06 8.62 -20.34
C TYR A 34 -11.25 7.32 -20.55
N LYS A 35 -11.80 6.32 -21.20
CA LYS A 35 -11.08 5.10 -21.56
C LYS A 35 -9.87 5.38 -22.44
N LYS A 36 -10.01 6.21 -23.47
CA LYS A 36 -8.86 6.65 -24.28
C LYS A 36 -7.77 7.33 -23.47
N TYR A 37 -8.16 8.24 -22.58
CA TYR A 37 -7.23 8.92 -21.68
C TYR A 37 -6.50 7.91 -20.77
N ILE A 38 -7.23 7.02 -20.09
CA ILE A 38 -6.63 5.98 -19.23
C ILE A 38 -5.67 5.10 -20.03
N ASN A 39 -6.06 4.63 -21.20
CA ASN A 39 -5.19 3.80 -22.05
C ASN A 39 -3.92 4.55 -22.49
N CYS A 40 -4.02 5.84 -22.78
CA CYS A 40 -2.85 6.67 -23.11
C CYS A 40 -1.91 6.82 -21.90
N GLN A 41 -2.46 7.02 -20.70
CA GLN A 41 -1.67 7.08 -19.47
C GLN A 41 -1.00 5.73 -19.15
N ILE A 42 -1.72 4.64 -19.30
CA ILE A 42 -1.20 3.28 -19.10
C ILE A 42 0.00 3.00 -20.03
N LYS A 43 -0.07 3.34 -21.31
CA LYS A 43 1.04 3.18 -22.26
C LYS A 43 2.31 3.92 -21.83
N LYS A 44 2.17 5.08 -21.17
CA LYS A 44 3.32 5.83 -20.63
C LYS A 44 4.00 5.12 -19.45
N LEU A 45 3.28 4.20 -18.78
CA LEU A 45 3.75 3.47 -17.59
C LEU A 45 4.36 2.10 -17.94
N GLU A 46 4.42 1.72 -19.22
CA GLU A 46 4.91 0.38 -19.64
C GLU A 46 6.44 0.19 -19.55
N LYS A 47 7.20 1.19 -19.09
CA LYS A 47 8.68 1.12 -19.04
C LYS A 47 9.21 0.27 -17.89
N ALA A 48 8.78 0.56 -16.66
CA ALA A 48 9.16 -0.14 -15.44
C ALA A 48 8.10 0.09 -14.38
N PRO A 49 7.98 -0.76 -13.34
CA PRO A 49 7.14 -0.43 -12.20
C PRO A 49 7.64 0.85 -11.54
N LEU A 50 6.71 1.70 -11.09
CA LEU A 50 7.06 2.90 -10.34
C LEU A 50 7.51 2.56 -8.92
N ARG A 51 7.02 1.42 -8.41
CA ARG A 51 7.18 1.02 -7.02
C ARG A 51 7.33 -0.49 -6.89
N LEU A 52 8.25 -0.90 -6.01
CA LEU A 52 8.28 -2.26 -5.48
C LEU A 52 7.70 -2.29 -4.07
N MET A 53 6.81 -3.24 -3.82
CA MET A 53 6.40 -3.63 -2.49
C MET A 53 7.09 -4.95 -2.14
N VAL A 54 7.98 -4.92 -1.16
CA VAL A 54 8.77 -6.08 -0.76
C VAL A 54 8.35 -6.50 0.64
N GLU A 55 7.74 -7.67 0.73
CA GLU A 55 7.40 -8.31 1.99
C GLU A 55 8.69 -8.87 2.61
N ASN A 56 9.30 -8.11 3.51
CA ASN A 56 10.48 -8.58 4.23
C ASN A 56 10.17 -9.72 5.21
N THR A 57 8.93 -9.78 5.69
CA THR A 57 8.36 -10.90 6.48
C THR A 57 6.86 -10.91 6.35
N ASN A 58 6.25 -12.07 6.49
CA ASN A 58 4.81 -12.22 6.68
C ASN A 58 4.43 -12.71 8.10
N LEU A 59 5.35 -12.60 9.06
CA LEU A 59 5.04 -12.82 10.48
C LEU A 59 4.27 -11.62 11.03
N CYS A 60 3.18 -11.88 11.73
CA CYS A 60 2.41 -10.87 12.46
C CYS A 60 1.65 -11.52 13.61
N TYR A 61 1.64 -10.86 14.78
CA TYR A 61 0.89 -11.34 15.96
C TYR A 61 -0.44 -10.60 16.19
N ALA A 62 -0.75 -9.61 15.32
CA ALA A 62 -2.02 -8.91 15.39
C ALA A 62 -3.12 -9.70 14.67
N ASN A 63 -4.34 -9.64 15.21
CA ASN A 63 -5.54 -10.28 14.66
C ASN A 63 -6.55 -9.25 14.13
N CYS A 64 -6.07 -8.27 13.36
CA CYS A 64 -6.92 -7.20 12.84
C CYS A 64 -8.12 -7.76 12.07
N ILE A 65 -9.33 -7.25 12.37
CA ILE A 65 -10.60 -7.83 11.87
C ILE A 65 -10.73 -7.78 10.33
N PHE A 66 -10.08 -6.81 9.70
CA PHE A 66 -10.12 -6.62 8.26
C PHE A 66 -8.85 -7.11 7.52
N CYS A 67 -7.90 -7.72 8.24
CA CYS A 67 -6.68 -8.25 7.62
C CYS A 67 -6.86 -9.73 7.29
N PRO A 68 -6.54 -10.19 6.07
CA PRO A 68 -6.63 -11.60 5.72
C PRO A 68 -5.51 -12.47 6.33
N HIS A 69 -4.55 -11.86 7.02
CA HIS A 69 -3.38 -12.53 7.59
C HIS A 69 -3.73 -13.74 8.46
N LYS A 70 -4.76 -13.62 9.32
CA LYS A 70 -5.21 -14.71 10.20
C LYS A 70 -5.66 -15.97 9.47
N ASP A 71 -6.11 -15.83 8.23
CA ASP A 71 -6.60 -16.92 7.38
C ASP A 71 -5.58 -17.35 6.32
N MET A 72 -4.38 -16.76 6.33
CA MET A 72 -3.33 -17.03 5.35
C MET A 72 -2.73 -18.42 5.57
N LYS A 73 -2.70 -19.22 4.50
CA LYS A 73 -2.21 -20.61 4.52
C LYS A 73 -0.78 -20.76 4.01
N ARG A 74 -0.27 -19.78 3.26
CA ARG A 74 1.11 -19.83 2.78
C ARG A 74 2.10 -19.79 3.95
N LYS A 75 3.25 -20.45 3.77
CA LYS A 75 4.29 -20.52 4.81
C LYS A 75 4.68 -19.13 5.31
N THR A 76 4.96 -19.04 6.61
CA THR A 76 5.52 -17.85 7.23
C THR A 76 7.05 -17.86 7.14
N GLY A 77 7.65 -16.67 7.05
CA GLY A 77 9.10 -16.56 6.99
C GLY A 77 9.59 -15.12 6.90
N ILE A 78 10.89 -14.99 6.79
CA ILE A 78 11.62 -13.74 6.69
C ILE A 78 12.49 -13.80 5.44
N MET A 79 12.49 -12.77 4.61
CA MET A 79 13.34 -12.66 3.44
C MET A 79 14.81 -12.56 3.86
N ASP A 80 15.64 -13.42 3.30
CA ASP A 80 17.07 -13.37 3.54
C ASP A 80 17.75 -12.15 2.88
N LYS A 81 18.91 -11.76 3.42
CA LYS A 81 19.64 -10.55 2.97
C LYS A 81 20.16 -10.68 1.53
N LYS A 82 20.48 -11.88 1.06
CA LYS A 82 21.00 -12.13 -0.30
C LYS A 82 19.90 -11.89 -1.33
N THR A 83 18.72 -12.45 -1.10
CA THR A 83 17.52 -12.23 -1.93
C THR A 83 17.15 -10.75 -1.93
N PHE A 84 17.11 -10.09 -0.77
CA PHE A 84 16.81 -8.67 -0.68
C PHE A 84 17.83 -7.83 -1.47
N LYS A 85 19.13 -8.05 -1.30
CA LYS A 85 20.19 -7.35 -2.05
C LYS A 85 20.04 -7.52 -3.57
N LYS A 86 19.68 -8.74 -4.02
CA LYS A 86 19.40 -9.04 -5.45
C LYS A 86 18.24 -8.19 -5.96
N ILE A 87 17.14 -8.09 -5.19
CA ILE A 87 15.96 -7.28 -5.54
C ILE A 87 16.36 -5.82 -5.69
N VAL A 88 17.02 -5.24 -4.69
CA VAL A 88 17.37 -3.81 -4.66
C VAL A 88 18.31 -3.44 -5.81
N ARG A 89 19.30 -4.30 -6.12
CA ARG A 89 20.19 -4.07 -7.27
C ARG A 89 19.40 -4.02 -8.58
N GLN A 90 18.52 -4.97 -8.83
CA GLN A 90 17.69 -5.00 -10.03
C GLN A 90 16.69 -3.84 -10.07
N ALA A 91 16.15 -3.42 -8.92
CA ALA A 91 15.30 -2.24 -8.82
C ALA A 91 16.04 -0.99 -9.30
N LYS A 92 17.28 -0.79 -8.86
CA LYS A 92 18.14 0.31 -9.30
C LYS A 92 18.43 0.25 -10.80
N GLU A 93 18.79 -0.91 -11.32
CA GLU A 93 19.06 -1.16 -12.76
C GLU A 93 17.83 -0.82 -13.63
N MET A 94 16.62 -1.05 -13.11
CA MET A 94 15.36 -0.72 -13.79
C MET A 94 14.90 0.73 -13.58
N GLY A 95 15.62 1.54 -12.81
CA GLY A 95 15.23 2.93 -12.50
C GLY A 95 14.01 3.04 -11.60
N ILE A 96 13.82 2.09 -10.68
CA ILE A 96 12.70 2.12 -9.74
C ILE A 96 13.04 3.03 -8.57
N ASP A 97 12.22 4.05 -8.34
CA ASP A 97 12.49 5.12 -7.39
C ASP A 97 11.88 4.87 -6.00
N GLU A 98 10.93 3.95 -5.88
CA GLU A 98 10.18 3.72 -4.65
C GLU A 98 10.22 2.25 -4.22
N LEU A 99 10.66 2.03 -2.98
CA LEU A 99 10.66 0.74 -2.32
C LEU A 99 9.80 0.83 -1.05
N THR A 100 8.76 0.01 -0.98
CA THR A 100 7.95 -0.13 0.22
C THR A 100 8.25 -1.46 0.89
N LEU A 101 8.83 -1.42 2.09
CA LEU A 101 9.16 -2.61 2.88
C LEU A 101 7.99 -2.95 3.81
N HIS A 102 7.02 -3.66 3.30
CA HIS A 102 5.94 -4.29 4.05
C HIS A 102 5.18 -5.29 3.18
N GLY A 103 4.34 -6.10 3.80
CA GLY A 103 3.44 -7.02 3.14
C GLY A 103 2.31 -7.39 4.08
N PHE A 104 2.07 -8.66 4.27
CA PHE A 104 1.06 -9.18 5.20
C PHE A 104 1.59 -9.38 6.61
N GLY A 105 2.88 -9.16 6.87
CA GLY A 105 3.51 -9.24 8.18
C GLY A 105 3.66 -7.88 8.85
N GLU A 106 4.19 -7.93 10.08
CA GLU A 106 4.71 -6.75 10.78
C GLU A 106 6.21 -6.61 10.47
N PRO A 107 6.63 -5.59 9.70
CA PRO A 107 8.00 -5.46 9.24
C PRO A 107 9.05 -5.45 10.36
N LEU A 108 8.73 -4.87 11.52
CA LEU A 108 9.65 -4.73 12.65
C LEU A 108 9.87 -6.03 13.45
N LEU A 109 9.20 -7.13 13.07
CA LEU A 109 9.52 -8.48 13.55
C LEU A 109 10.75 -9.07 12.83
N ASP A 110 11.12 -8.52 11.70
CA ASP A 110 12.37 -8.84 11.03
C ASP A 110 13.53 -8.10 11.72
N LYS A 111 14.40 -8.83 12.41
CA LYS A 111 15.58 -8.25 13.10
C LYS A 111 16.52 -7.50 12.16
N ASP A 112 16.54 -7.85 10.88
CA ASP A 112 17.37 -7.24 9.86
C ASP A 112 16.66 -6.09 9.10
N PHE A 113 15.48 -5.67 9.53
CA PHE A 113 14.67 -4.66 8.85
C PHE A 113 15.47 -3.38 8.54
N PHE A 114 16.05 -2.75 9.56
CA PHE A 114 16.81 -1.50 9.36
C PHE A 114 18.10 -1.71 8.56
N THR A 115 18.70 -2.90 8.63
CA THR A 115 19.81 -3.27 7.74
C THR A 115 19.35 -3.32 6.28
N LYS A 116 18.17 -3.87 6.00
CA LYS A 116 17.56 -3.86 4.67
C LYS A 116 17.28 -2.43 4.19
N VAL A 117 16.79 -1.56 5.06
CA VAL A 117 16.62 -0.13 4.72
C VAL A 117 17.97 0.49 4.31
N ARG A 118 19.03 0.33 5.14
CA ARG A 118 20.38 0.83 4.81
C ARG A 118 20.91 0.28 3.48
N VAL A 119 20.69 -1.00 3.21
CA VAL A 119 21.06 -1.63 1.93
C VAL A 119 20.32 -0.96 0.76
N ALA A 120 19.01 -0.71 0.88
CA ALA A 120 18.26 -0.02 -0.17
C ALA A 120 18.78 1.39 -0.41
N LYS A 121 19.07 2.14 0.65
CA LYS A 121 19.65 3.50 0.55
C LYS A 121 21.07 3.48 -0.03
N TYR A 122 21.90 2.52 0.35
CA TYR A 122 23.25 2.35 -0.20
C TYR A 122 23.22 2.10 -1.73
N PHE A 123 22.27 1.33 -2.25
CA PHE A 123 22.06 1.15 -3.68
C PHE A 123 21.44 2.37 -4.38
N GLY A 124 21.11 3.42 -3.63
CA GLY A 124 20.60 4.67 -4.17
C GLY A 124 19.12 4.62 -4.54
N ILE A 125 18.29 3.87 -3.83
CA ILE A 125 16.83 3.96 -3.94
C ILE A 125 16.38 5.30 -3.34
N PRO A 126 15.75 6.19 -4.12
CA PRO A 126 15.40 7.53 -3.66
C PRO A 126 14.43 7.54 -2.49
N LEU A 127 13.38 6.73 -2.55
CA LEU A 127 12.32 6.65 -1.54
C LEU A 127 12.17 5.25 -0.97
N VAL A 128 12.55 5.07 0.30
CA VAL A 128 12.33 3.84 1.06
C VAL A 128 11.33 4.12 2.17
N ARG A 129 10.23 3.37 2.19
CA ARG A 129 9.18 3.52 3.19
C ARG A 129 8.69 2.19 3.74
N THR A 130 7.98 2.25 4.86
CA THR A 130 7.35 1.08 5.50
C THR A 130 5.98 1.40 6.05
N ASN A 131 5.17 0.35 6.22
CA ASN A 131 3.96 0.40 7.02
C ASN A 131 4.11 -0.58 8.18
N THR A 132 3.82 -0.14 9.40
CA THR A 132 3.90 -0.93 10.62
C THR A 132 2.63 -0.77 11.46
N ASN A 133 2.34 -1.74 12.30
CA ASN A 133 1.29 -1.60 13.32
C ASN A 133 1.72 -0.75 14.53
N GLY A 134 2.99 -0.32 14.58
CA GLY A 134 3.55 0.54 15.61
C GLY A 134 3.87 -0.13 16.94
N MET A 135 3.44 -1.38 17.17
CA MET A 135 3.63 -2.07 18.45
C MET A 135 5.12 -2.28 18.79
N TYR A 136 5.92 -2.58 17.77
CA TYR A 136 7.36 -2.86 17.92
C TYR A 136 8.24 -1.63 17.66
N LEU A 137 7.66 -0.45 17.53
CA LEU A 137 8.39 0.82 17.38
C LEU A 137 8.77 1.39 18.75
N THR A 138 9.47 0.59 19.55
CA THR A 138 9.84 0.91 20.92
C THR A 138 10.99 1.91 20.98
N LYS A 139 11.22 2.50 22.16
CA LYS A 139 12.29 3.48 22.40
C LYS A 139 13.68 2.96 21.97
N GLU A 140 13.95 1.68 22.20
CA GLU A 140 15.21 1.01 21.87
C GLU A 140 15.44 0.97 20.36
N LYS A 141 14.38 0.86 19.55
CA LYS A 141 14.46 0.86 18.09
C LYS A 141 14.58 2.25 17.47
N LEU A 142 14.31 3.32 18.21
CA LEU A 142 14.36 4.68 17.64
C LEU A 142 15.75 5.03 17.11
N LYS A 143 16.82 4.56 17.76
CA LYS A 143 18.18 4.75 17.21
C LYS A 143 18.29 4.19 15.79
N ASP A 144 17.90 2.96 15.58
CA ASP A 144 17.96 2.30 14.27
C ASP A 144 17.06 2.97 13.24
N VAL A 145 15.88 3.46 13.63
CA VAL A 145 14.97 4.23 12.74
C VAL A 145 15.72 5.41 12.14
N PHE A 146 16.38 6.23 12.98
CA PHE A 146 17.03 7.46 12.53
C PHE A 146 18.37 7.20 11.82
N GLU A 147 19.08 6.13 12.16
CA GLU A 147 20.36 5.75 11.55
C GLU A 147 20.19 4.94 10.25
N SER A 148 18.98 4.51 9.91
CA SER A 148 18.72 3.71 8.71
C SER A 148 18.50 4.53 7.44
N ASP A 149 18.33 5.85 7.55
CA ASP A 149 17.90 6.76 6.48
C ASP A 149 16.54 6.37 5.87
N LEU A 150 15.63 5.79 6.68
CA LEU A 150 14.24 5.54 6.27
C LEU A 150 13.57 6.87 5.93
N ASP A 151 12.94 6.95 4.76
CA ASP A 151 12.33 8.21 4.29
C ASP A 151 10.94 8.45 4.85
N GLU A 152 10.11 7.39 4.95
CA GLU A 152 8.73 7.49 5.41
C GLU A 152 8.32 6.28 6.25
N ILE A 153 7.57 6.54 7.30
CA ILE A 153 6.95 5.50 8.11
C ILE A 153 5.45 5.76 8.22
N TYR A 154 4.66 4.79 7.81
CA TYR A 154 3.22 4.78 7.96
C TYR A 154 2.86 3.88 9.13
N ILE A 155 2.17 4.42 10.13
CA ILE A 155 1.76 3.67 11.31
C ILE A 155 0.26 3.45 11.23
N SER A 156 -0.13 2.19 11.22
CA SER A 156 -1.53 1.78 11.16
C SER A 156 -2.18 1.91 12.53
N PHE A 157 -2.98 2.97 12.72
CA PHE A 157 -3.62 3.30 13.99
C PHE A 157 -5.06 3.77 13.74
N ASP A 158 -6.02 2.83 13.74
CA ASP A 158 -7.36 3.01 13.16
C ASP A 158 -8.45 3.39 14.18
N ALA A 159 -8.09 4.01 15.30
CA ALA A 159 -9.06 4.42 16.30
C ALA A 159 -8.61 5.65 17.09
N ALA A 160 -9.57 6.41 17.60
CA ALA A 160 -9.33 7.50 18.54
C ALA A 160 -9.39 7.03 20.00
N THR A 161 -10.08 5.92 20.27
CA THR A 161 -10.26 5.34 21.61
C THR A 161 -9.72 3.93 21.71
N GLU A 162 -9.40 3.51 22.95
CA GLU A 162 -8.93 2.15 23.22
C GLU A 162 -9.98 1.10 22.86
N ALA A 163 -11.25 1.32 23.21
CA ALA A 163 -12.33 0.37 22.97
C ALA A 163 -12.48 0.05 21.47
N THR A 164 -12.48 1.07 20.63
CA THR A 164 -12.54 0.91 19.16
C THR A 164 -11.27 0.25 18.64
N PHE A 165 -10.09 0.62 19.16
CA PHE A 165 -8.82 0.02 18.76
C PHE A 165 -8.77 -1.47 19.04
N GLN A 166 -9.17 -1.91 20.25
CA GLN A 166 -9.21 -3.33 20.64
C GLN A 166 -10.17 -4.13 19.78
N THR A 167 -11.30 -3.51 19.40
CA THR A 167 -12.26 -4.14 18.47
C THR A 167 -11.65 -4.37 17.08
N ILE A 168 -10.91 -3.39 16.55
CA ILE A 168 -10.38 -3.43 15.18
C ILE A 168 -9.05 -4.18 15.09
N ARG A 169 -8.18 -4.01 16.09
CA ARG A 169 -6.82 -4.56 16.13
C ARG A 169 -6.58 -5.44 17.36
N PRO A 170 -7.34 -6.53 17.56
CA PRO A 170 -7.11 -7.45 18.65
C PRO A 170 -5.66 -7.95 18.66
N GLY A 171 -5.09 -8.08 19.86
CA GLY A 171 -3.69 -8.49 20.05
C GLY A 171 -2.68 -7.36 20.05
N LEU A 172 -3.09 -6.10 19.81
CA LEU A 172 -2.26 -4.92 19.97
C LEU A 172 -2.72 -4.10 21.19
N ASN A 173 -1.78 -3.40 21.85
CA ASN A 173 -2.08 -2.53 22.96
C ASN A 173 -2.16 -1.06 22.49
N PHE A 174 -3.32 -0.44 22.66
CA PHE A 174 -3.60 0.94 22.24
C PHE A 174 -2.60 1.94 22.84
N HIS A 175 -2.43 1.93 24.15
CA HIS A 175 -1.57 2.88 24.87
C HIS A 175 -0.10 2.70 24.50
N GLN A 176 0.34 1.46 24.27
CA GLN A 176 1.71 1.21 23.85
C GLN A 176 1.97 1.73 22.43
N VAL A 177 1.05 1.49 21.48
CA VAL A 177 1.18 2.02 20.11
C VAL A 177 1.15 3.54 20.11
N GLU A 178 0.23 4.16 20.85
CA GLU A 178 0.17 5.62 21.00
C GLU A 178 1.44 6.19 21.58
N LYS A 179 1.96 5.60 22.66
CA LYS A 179 3.25 5.96 23.28
C LYS A 179 4.40 5.86 22.29
N ASN A 180 4.44 4.82 21.49
CA ASN A 180 5.46 4.61 20.47
C ASN A 180 5.39 5.69 19.38
N ILE A 181 4.20 6.06 18.91
CA ILE A 181 3.99 7.14 17.94
C ILE A 181 4.51 8.46 18.50
N LEU A 182 4.08 8.83 19.72
CA LEU A 182 4.52 10.06 20.38
C LEU A 182 6.03 10.05 20.65
N GLY A 183 6.58 8.91 21.03
CA GLY A 183 8.01 8.72 21.22
C GLY A 183 8.82 8.98 19.95
N LEU A 184 8.38 8.46 18.80
CA LEU A 184 9.00 8.70 17.51
C LEU A 184 8.93 10.18 17.10
N VAL A 185 7.76 10.82 17.28
CA VAL A 185 7.56 12.24 16.97
C VAL A 185 8.49 13.11 17.83
N ASN A 186 8.55 12.86 19.13
CA ASN A 186 9.39 13.61 20.07
C ASN A 186 10.89 13.43 19.78
N GLU A 187 11.32 12.19 19.50
CA GLU A 187 12.72 11.92 19.18
C GLU A 187 13.14 12.58 17.86
N ARG A 188 12.28 12.58 16.83
CA ARG A 188 12.51 13.30 15.57
C ARG A 188 12.67 14.80 15.82
N LYS A 189 11.78 15.38 16.63
CA LYS A 189 11.86 16.82 17.01
C LYS A 189 13.16 17.13 17.76
N LYS A 190 13.53 16.30 18.74
CA LYS A 190 14.79 16.43 19.51
C LYS A 190 16.02 16.40 18.61
N ARG A 191 16.04 15.49 17.63
CA ARG A 191 17.12 15.36 16.64
C ARG A 191 17.10 16.43 15.56
N LYS A 192 16.07 17.26 15.50
CA LYS A 192 15.83 18.23 14.38
C LYS A 192 15.86 17.55 13.02
N SER A 193 15.46 16.28 12.96
CA SER A 193 15.49 15.49 11.72
C SER A 193 14.26 15.74 10.86
N GLN A 194 14.46 15.76 9.54
CA GLN A 194 13.37 15.81 8.57
C GLN A 194 12.87 14.41 8.20
N LYS A 195 13.59 13.35 8.59
CA LYS A 195 13.27 11.96 8.31
C LYS A 195 13.29 11.11 9.58
N PRO A 196 12.51 9.99 9.55
CA PRO A 196 11.49 9.70 8.55
C PRO A 196 10.31 10.66 8.65
N ARG A 197 9.62 10.92 7.53
CA ARG A 197 8.28 11.53 7.59
C ARG A 197 7.33 10.52 8.23
N ILE A 198 6.51 10.99 9.14
CA ILE A 198 5.61 10.15 9.96
C ILE A 198 4.18 10.34 9.49
N TYR A 199 3.57 9.27 9.03
CA TYR A 199 2.18 9.25 8.59
C TYR A 199 1.37 8.26 9.43
N LEU A 200 0.13 8.61 9.72
CA LEU A 200 -0.84 7.68 10.28
C LEU A 200 -1.78 7.18 9.19
N SER A 201 -2.02 5.87 9.18
CA SER A 201 -3.01 5.25 8.31
C SER A 201 -4.25 4.92 9.13
N PHE A 202 -5.40 5.35 8.64
CA PHE A 202 -6.71 5.08 9.21
C PHE A 202 -7.59 4.44 8.13
N VAL A 203 -7.88 3.16 8.29
CA VAL A 203 -8.81 2.43 7.41
C VAL A 203 -10.21 2.60 7.98
N GLU A 204 -11.02 3.41 7.33
CA GLU A 204 -12.38 3.64 7.76
C GLU A 204 -13.27 2.44 7.46
N SER A 205 -13.97 1.98 8.48
CA SER A 205 -14.94 0.91 8.48
C SER A 205 -16.17 1.30 9.31
N LYS A 206 -17.19 0.46 9.36
CA LYS A 206 -18.39 0.71 10.19
C LYS A 206 -18.06 0.79 11.68
N GLU A 207 -16.99 0.12 12.10
CA GLU A 207 -16.56 0.02 13.49
C GLU A 207 -15.90 1.31 14.02
N ASN A 208 -15.38 2.19 13.13
CA ASN A 208 -14.62 3.38 13.55
C ASN A 208 -15.01 4.69 12.83
N ALA A 209 -15.90 4.64 11.86
CA ALA A 209 -16.26 5.82 11.07
C ALA A 209 -16.75 7.00 11.93
N PHE A 210 -17.39 6.72 13.10
CA PHE A 210 -17.87 7.72 14.03
C PHE A 210 -16.75 8.44 14.80
N GLU A 211 -15.52 7.87 14.84
CA GLU A 211 -14.35 8.47 15.48
C GLU A 211 -13.46 9.26 14.51
N THR A 212 -13.73 9.26 13.20
CA THR A 212 -12.84 9.85 12.19
C THR A 212 -12.48 11.31 12.49
N GLU A 213 -13.45 12.14 12.86
CA GLU A 213 -13.18 13.55 13.17
C GLU A 213 -12.37 13.73 14.46
N GLN A 214 -12.68 12.96 15.51
CA GLN A 214 -11.92 12.98 16.76
C GLN A 214 -10.48 12.57 16.53
N TYR A 215 -10.26 11.50 15.75
CA TYR A 215 -8.96 11.01 15.36
C TYR A 215 -8.15 12.08 14.60
N LEU A 216 -8.76 12.70 13.59
CA LEU A 216 -8.11 13.75 12.80
C LEU A 216 -7.73 14.96 13.67
N ARG A 217 -8.62 15.41 14.59
CA ARG A 217 -8.30 16.51 15.52
C ARG A 217 -7.12 16.18 16.45
N LYS A 218 -7.06 14.94 16.96
CA LYS A 218 -6.00 14.50 17.87
C LYS A 218 -4.61 14.54 17.23
N TRP A 219 -4.50 14.08 15.98
CA TRP A 219 -3.20 13.86 15.34
C TRP A 219 -2.77 14.98 14.39
N LYS A 220 -3.67 15.90 14.05
CA LYS A 220 -3.37 17.05 13.18
C LYS A 220 -2.25 17.91 13.78
N GLY A 221 -1.19 18.14 12.99
CA GLY A 221 -0.04 18.95 13.40
C GLY A 221 0.99 18.20 14.26
N LEU A 222 0.69 16.98 14.72
CA LEU A 222 1.67 16.13 15.42
C LEU A 222 2.49 15.28 14.44
N VAL A 223 1.88 14.83 13.36
CA VAL A 223 2.47 14.00 12.32
C VAL A 223 2.47 14.72 10.97
N ASP A 224 3.24 14.24 10.00
CA ASP A 224 3.36 14.88 8.68
C ASP A 224 2.10 14.70 7.82
N GLY A 225 1.29 13.71 8.13
CA GLY A 225 0.01 13.51 7.47
C GLY A 225 -0.77 12.32 7.99
N ILE A 226 -2.06 12.32 7.65
CA ILE A 226 -3.00 11.25 7.98
C ILE A 226 -3.63 10.76 6.68
N SER A 227 -3.51 9.47 6.41
CA SER A 227 -4.12 8.81 5.27
C SER A 227 -5.40 8.11 5.71
N VAL A 228 -6.54 8.70 5.40
CA VAL A 228 -7.83 8.02 5.59
C VAL A 228 -8.20 7.26 4.33
N SER A 229 -8.35 5.96 4.43
CA SER A 229 -8.71 5.07 3.33
C SER A 229 -9.95 4.25 3.67
N PHE A 230 -10.63 3.74 2.65
CA PHE A 230 -11.75 2.83 2.84
C PHE A 230 -11.28 1.39 2.86
N LEU A 231 -11.97 0.58 3.64
CA LEU A 231 -11.77 -0.86 3.63
C LEU A 231 -12.06 -1.41 2.22
N HIS A 232 -11.15 -2.19 1.70
CA HIS A 232 -11.32 -2.95 0.46
C HIS A 232 -11.57 -4.44 0.78
N ASN A 233 -12.08 -5.18 -0.20
CA ASN A 233 -12.57 -6.54 0.04
C ASN A 233 -11.51 -7.66 -0.11
N TRP A 234 -10.21 -7.33 -0.20
CA TRP A 234 -9.13 -8.30 -0.36
C TRP A 234 -9.42 -9.34 -1.46
N ALA A 235 -9.68 -8.83 -2.67
CA ALA A 235 -9.99 -9.67 -3.83
C ALA A 235 -11.18 -10.62 -3.61
N GLY A 236 -12.19 -10.16 -2.87
CA GLY A 236 -13.42 -10.92 -2.57
C GLY A 236 -13.38 -11.76 -1.30
N LYS A 237 -12.32 -11.65 -0.47
CA LYS A 237 -12.26 -12.33 0.84
C LYS A 237 -13.25 -11.77 1.84
N LEU A 238 -13.36 -10.45 1.92
CA LEU A 238 -14.37 -9.78 2.72
C LEU A 238 -15.64 -9.57 1.88
N LYS A 239 -16.81 -9.69 2.49
CA LYS A 239 -18.09 -9.37 1.82
C LYS A 239 -18.03 -7.92 1.34
N ALA A 240 -18.01 -7.71 0.04
CA ALA A 240 -18.08 -6.39 -0.56
C ALA A 240 -19.47 -5.81 -0.38
N ASN A 241 -19.58 -4.48 -0.35
CA ASN A 241 -20.83 -3.82 -0.69
C ASN A 241 -21.21 -4.24 -2.12
N GLU A 242 -22.29 -5.00 -2.26
CA GLU A 242 -22.71 -5.71 -3.49
C GLU A 242 -23.15 -4.79 -4.64
N LYS A 243 -22.96 -3.48 -4.53
CA LYS A 243 -23.28 -2.58 -5.66
C LYS A 243 -22.29 -2.83 -6.78
N LYS A 244 -22.76 -3.40 -7.88
CA LYS A 244 -22.04 -3.50 -9.16
C LYS A 244 -21.63 -2.10 -9.61
N THR A 245 -20.49 -1.64 -9.15
CA THR A 245 -19.91 -0.36 -9.59
C THR A 245 -19.10 -0.60 -10.87
N PRO A 246 -19.11 0.32 -11.83
CA PRO A 246 -18.23 0.23 -12.99
C PRO A 246 -16.78 0.04 -12.56
N ARG A 247 -16.04 -0.78 -13.28
CA ARG A 247 -14.64 -1.12 -13.00
C ARG A 247 -13.75 -0.59 -14.10
N ASP A 248 -12.62 -0.06 -13.73
CA ASP A 248 -11.57 0.37 -14.64
C ASP A 248 -10.40 -0.64 -14.67
N PRO A 249 -9.51 -0.60 -15.67
CA PRO A 249 -8.26 -1.35 -15.61
C PRO A 249 -7.52 -1.03 -14.32
N CYS A 250 -7.10 -2.07 -13.58
CA CYS A 250 -6.42 -1.88 -12.29
C CYS A 250 -5.03 -1.28 -12.50
N ARG A 251 -4.84 -0.04 -12.03
CA ARG A 251 -3.58 0.69 -12.17
C ARG A 251 -2.37 -0.05 -11.60
N LEU A 252 -2.55 -0.82 -10.53
CA LEU A 252 -1.46 -1.56 -9.87
C LEU A 252 -0.70 -2.48 -10.84
N LEU A 253 -1.35 -3.01 -11.86
CA LEU A 253 -0.71 -3.86 -12.88
C LEU A 253 0.33 -3.12 -13.74
N TRP A 254 0.33 -1.79 -13.73
CA TRP A 254 1.25 -0.94 -14.49
C TRP A 254 2.16 -0.08 -13.62
N THR A 255 1.92 -0.05 -12.32
CA THR A 255 2.67 0.83 -11.41
C THR A 255 3.41 0.08 -10.31
N ASP A 256 2.99 -1.13 -9.96
CA ASP A 256 3.47 -1.82 -8.79
C ASP A 256 3.90 -3.25 -9.11
N LEU A 257 4.96 -3.70 -8.47
CA LEU A 257 5.32 -5.10 -8.42
C LEU A 257 5.48 -5.52 -6.96
N VAL A 258 4.89 -6.64 -6.59
CA VAL A 258 4.90 -7.17 -5.23
C VAL A 258 5.82 -8.37 -5.16
N ILE A 259 6.65 -8.46 -4.13
CA ILE A 259 7.60 -9.56 -3.92
C ILE A 259 7.38 -10.10 -2.52
N SER A 260 7.02 -11.36 -2.42
CA SER A 260 6.85 -12.09 -1.16
C SER A 260 8.20 -12.45 -0.55
N TRP A 261 8.22 -12.74 0.76
CA TRP A 261 9.44 -13.04 1.51
C TRP A 261 10.28 -14.20 0.93
N ASN A 262 9.65 -15.16 0.27
CA ASN A 262 10.28 -16.33 -0.38
C ASN A 262 10.72 -16.06 -1.83
N GLY A 263 10.55 -14.82 -2.30
CA GLY A 263 10.90 -14.39 -3.66
C GLY A 263 9.81 -14.59 -4.71
N ASP A 264 8.66 -15.16 -4.37
CA ASP A 264 7.51 -15.23 -5.28
C ASP A 264 6.98 -13.83 -5.59
N ILE A 265 6.49 -13.66 -6.80
CA ILE A 265 5.90 -12.41 -7.27
C ILE A 265 4.42 -12.62 -7.52
N PRO A 266 3.54 -12.38 -6.51
CA PRO A 266 2.11 -12.42 -6.70
C PRO A 266 1.64 -11.27 -7.60
N LEU A 267 0.45 -11.41 -8.16
CA LEU A 267 -0.09 -10.44 -9.13
C LEU A 267 -0.21 -9.02 -8.55
N CYS A 268 -0.61 -8.89 -7.31
CA CYS A 268 -0.77 -7.59 -6.63
C CYS A 268 -0.80 -7.73 -5.11
N CYS A 269 -0.87 -6.60 -4.41
CA CYS A 269 -0.94 -6.53 -2.95
C CYS A 269 -2.20 -7.15 -2.33
N SER A 270 -3.24 -7.49 -3.09
CA SER A 270 -4.42 -8.19 -2.59
C SER A 270 -4.35 -9.70 -2.75
N ASP A 271 -3.32 -10.20 -3.41
CA ASP A 271 -3.09 -11.64 -3.58
C ASP A 271 -2.30 -12.22 -2.40
N TYR A 272 -2.93 -12.16 -1.23
CA TYR A 272 -2.29 -12.53 0.04
C TYR A 272 -1.90 -14.02 0.12
N GLU A 273 -2.54 -14.90 -0.66
CA GLU A 273 -2.20 -16.32 -0.76
C GLU A 273 -1.22 -16.65 -1.89
N GLY A 274 -0.97 -15.72 -2.82
CA GLY A 274 -0.18 -16.00 -4.01
C GLY A 274 -0.89 -16.91 -5.00
N ARG A 275 -2.20 -16.73 -5.19
CA ARG A 275 -3.00 -17.53 -6.14
C ARG A 275 -2.57 -17.33 -7.60
N VAL A 276 -2.07 -16.15 -7.91
CA VAL A 276 -1.58 -15.82 -9.26
C VAL A 276 -0.14 -15.35 -9.19
N ILE A 277 0.80 -16.30 -9.21
CA ILE A 277 2.23 -16.01 -9.21
C ILE A 277 2.70 -15.67 -10.62
N LEU A 278 3.34 -14.52 -10.79
CA LEU A 278 3.92 -14.06 -12.06
C LEU A 278 5.27 -14.71 -12.34
N GLY A 279 6.05 -14.98 -11.32
CA GLY A 279 7.38 -15.58 -11.37
C GLY A 279 8.02 -15.62 -9.98
N ASN A 280 9.31 -15.96 -9.90
CA ASN A 280 10.09 -15.94 -8.66
C ASN A 280 11.45 -15.27 -8.90
N ILE A 281 11.81 -14.30 -8.06
CA ILE A 281 13.04 -13.52 -8.19
C ILE A 281 14.31 -14.38 -8.09
N ASN A 282 14.24 -15.55 -7.47
CA ASN A 282 15.37 -16.47 -7.38
C ASN A 282 15.68 -17.18 -8.72
N GLN A 283 14.67 -17.28 -9.60
CA GLN A 283 14.76 -17.98 -10.90
C GLN A 283 14.84 -17.01 -12.08
N GLN A 284 14.21 -15.84 -11.98
CA GLN A 284 14.06 -14.86 -13.04
C GLN A 284 14.48 -13.47 -12.55
N THR A 285 14.71 -12.54 -13.47
CA THR A 285 14.92 -11.12 -13.15
C THR A 285 13.58 -10.38 -13.01
N LEU A 286 13.59 -9.25 -12.29
CA LEU A 286 12.42 -8.37 -12.21
C LEU A 286 11.98 -7.91 -13.61
N LYS A 287 12.93 -7.64 -14.50
CA LYS A 287 12.69 -7.23 -15.89
C LYS A 287 11.95 -8.31 -16.69
N GLU A 288 12.42 -9.56 -16.63
CA GLU A 288 11.77 -10.69 -17.31
C GLU A 288 10.33 -10.91 -16.82
N ILE A 289 10.09 -10.77 -15.52
CA ILE A 289 8.75 -10.92 -14.94
C ILE A 289 7.84 -9.75 -15.32
N TRP A 290 8.34 -8.51 -15.25
CA TRP A 290 7.56 -7.30 -15.56
C TRP A 290 7.11 -7.23 -17.03
N PHE A 291 7.96 -7.67 -17.94
CA PHE A 291 7.68 -7.72 -19.37
C PHE A 291 7.20 -9.10 -19.85
N GLY A 292 7.06 -10.05 -18.94
CA GLY A 292 6.70 -11.43 -19.25
C GLY A 292 5.28 -11.58 -19.80
N GLU A 293 5.08 -12.60 -20.63
CA GLU A 293 3.81 -12.85 -21.32
C GLU A 293 2.63 -13.05 -20.35
N LYS A 294 2.88 -13.59 -19.16
CA LYS A 294 1.82 -13.79 -18.15
C LYS A 294 1.23 -12.46 -17.71
N LEU A 295 2.05 -11.48 -17.32
CA LEU A 295 1.58 -10.16 -16.92
C LEU A 295 0.99 -9.39 -18.09
N LYS A 296 1.58 -9.49 -19.27
CA LYS A 296 1.07 -8.89 -20.52
C LYS A 296 -0.34 -9.38 -20.85
N LYS A 297 -0.60 -10.69 -20.78
CA LYS A 297 -1.94 -11.28 -20.99
C LYS A 297 -2.94 -10.77 -19.94
N ILE A 298 -2.55 -10.68 -18.67
CA ILE A 298 -3.40 -10.16 -17.60
C ILE A 298 -3.75 -8.69 -17.85
N ARG A 299 -2.76 -7.85 -18.22
CA ARG A 299 -2.99 -6.46 -18.62
C ARG A 299 -4.00 -6.34 -19.76
N GLN A 300 -3.90 -7.20 -20.79
CA GLN A 300 -4.85 -7.24 -21.89
C GLN A 300 -6.27 -7.58 -21.43
N PHE A 301 -6.45 -8.53 -20.51
CA PHE A 301 -7.76 -8.82 -19.94
C PHE A 301 -8.34 -7.59 -19.22
N HIS A 302 -7.52 -6.86 -18.47
CA HIS A 302 -7.96 -5.63 -17.80
C HIS A 302 -8.36 -4.53 -18.80
N LEU A 303 -7.61 -4.33 -19.87
CA LEU A 303 -7.93 -3.35 -20.91
C LEU A 303 -9.25 -3.68 -21.63
N LYS A 304 -9.56 -4.98 -21.79
CA LYS A 304 -10.81 -5.48 -22.38
C LYS A 304 -11.99 -5.52 -21.40
N GLY A 305 -11.76 -5.23 -20.09
CA GLY A 305 -12.79 -5.36 -19.06
C GLY A 305 -13.13 -6.80 -18.66
N SER A 306 -12.32 -7.78 -19.07
CA SER A 306 -12.51 -9.22 -18.82
C SER A 306 -11.88 -9.64 -17.48
N PHE A 307 -12.26 -8.97 -16.37
CA PHE A 307 -11.71 -9.20 -15.04
C PHE A 307 -12.04 -10.57 -14.46
N ASP A 308 -13.14 -11.16 -14.90
CA ASP A 308 -13.64 -12.49 -14.53
C ASP A 308 -12.69 -13.63 -14.94
N LYS A 309 -11.88 -13.41 -15.99
CA LYS A 309 -10.88 -14.37 -16.46
C LYS A 309 -9.66 -14.50 -15.54
N ILE A 310 -9.54 -13.64 -14.53
CA ILE A 310 -8.46 -13.65 -13.57
C ILE A 310 -9.07 -13.89 -12.19
N ASP A 311 -8.75 -15.04 -11.58
CA ASP A 311 -9.40 -15.51 -10.35
C ASP A 311 -9.48 -14.43 -9.26
N ILE A 312 -8.34 -13.84 -8.87
CA ILE A 312 -8.31 -12.83 -7.81
C ILE A 312 -8.95 -11.49 -8.22
N CYS A 313 -9.07 -11.21 -9.52
CA CYS A 313 -9.68 -9.97 -10.01
C CYS A 313 -11.19 -10.06 -10.16
N ARG A 314 -11.75 -11.27 -10.23
CA ARG A 314 -13.19 -11.50 -10.46
C ARG A 314 -14.06 -10.69 -9.50
N ASN A 315 -13.78 -10.75 -8.20
CA ASN A 315 -14.55 -10.09 -7.14
C ASN A 315 -13.82 -8.94 -6.45
N CYS A 316 -12.65 -8.51 -6.98
CA CYS A 316 -11.86 -7.45 -6.39
C CYS A 316 -12.53 -6.08 -6.58
N ASP A 317 -12.56 -5.26 -5.53
CA ASP A 317 -13.15 -3.91 -5.54
C ASP A 317 -12.13 -2.76 -5.64
N LEU A 318 -10.82 -3.05 -5.70
CA LEU A 318 -9.78 -2.03 -5.76
C LEU A 318 -9.83 -1.14 -7.00
N ASN A 319 -10.34 -1.67 -8.12
CA ASN A 319 -10.50 -0.93 -9.37
C ASN A 319 -11.95 -0.51 -9.63
N CYS A 320 -12.83 -0.63 -8.64
CA CYS A 320 -14.19 -0.11 -8.71
C CYS A 320 -14.19 1.41 -8.61
N ARG A 321 -15.00 2.06 -9.47
CA ARG A 321 -15.25 3.49 -9.36
C ARG A 321 -16.05 3.77 -8.11
N ARG A 322 -15.40 4.18 -7.04
CA ARG A 322 -16.09 4.59 -5.81
C ARG A 322 -16.63 5.99 -6.01
N LYS A 323 -17.92 6.19 -5.71
CA LYS A 323 -18.46 7.52 -5.50
C LYS A 323 -17.84 8.05 -4.21
N LEU A 324 -16.86 8.92 -4.33
CA LEU A 324 -16.39 9.66 -3.14
C LEU A 324 -17.54 10.57 -2.70
N PRO A 325 -17.94 10.55 -1.43
CA PRO A 325 -18.86 11.54 -0.90
C PRO A 325 -18.27 12.94 -1.14
N TRP A 326 -19.07 13.86 -1.70
CA TRP A 326 -18.63 15.20 -2.08
C TRP A 326 -18.01 16.02 -0.94
N TRP A 327 -18.31 15.69 0.33
CA TRP A 327 -17.73 16.33 1.53
C TRP A 327 -16.34 15.80 1.91
N ARG A 328 -15.81 14.77 1.23
CA ARG A 328 -14.49 14.18 1.48
C ARG A 328 -13.43 14.54 0.42
N LEU A 329 -13.80 15.49 -0.42
CA LEU A 329 -12.94 16.09 -1.43
C LEU A 329 -12.46 17.46 -0.96
#